data_41b6872a8cf04bef86aea78e40b85a2c
#
_entry.id   41b6872a8cf04bef86aea78e40b85a2c
#
_cell.length_a   1.000
_cell.length_b   1.000
_cell.length_c   1.000
_cell.angle_alpha   90.00
_cell.angle_beta   90.00
_cell.angle_gamma   90.00
#
_symmetry.space_group_name_H-M   'P 1'
#
loop_
_entity.id
_entity.type
_entity.pdbx_description
1 polymer ?
#
loop_
_entity_poly.entity_id
_entity_poly.type
_entity_poly.pdbx_seq_one_letter_code
_entity_poly.pdbx_strand_id
1 'polypeptide(L)'
;MKSDVVIKIVDSDGNAIEVGTGKEWAFQRGKGLSDFATFSGTIEDSDNYARDGSNTENVRLSAKDRTISIIHTMPWDCNASREQFTSFLRYNALYKVYITYMGRTRWAEGRLYKMKLSEDTQIDKLMKATLTFRFDNPYLMSVDDFGKNIASVTAGIGFPWLVQAHREVPVGYFNFDRAVDIVNDGDSIAYPVIRVRATDNVTKPIVRINDGWVRLNSTMEKEDELVLDFNATPPTIRLNGENVLGRCDRQSNFDDMELIKGKNTVSYDAEQGTDEIEVFVVFNKMYTII
;
A
#
# COMPACT_ATOMS: atom_id res chain seq x y z
N MET A 1 21.81 -10.86 18.82
CA MET A 1 20.52 -10.22 18.71
C MET A 1 19.51 -11.30 18.29
N LYS A 2 18.50 -11.64 19.11
CA LYS A 2 17.39 -12.48 18.63
C LYS A 2 16.57 -11.58 17.72
N SER A 3 16.44 -11.93 16.45
CA SER A 3 15.54 -11.26 15.54
C SER A 3 14.11 -11.59 15.96
N ASP A 4 13.43 -10.63 16.58
CA ASP A 4 12.02 -10.81 16.93
C ASP A 4 11.22 -10.80 15.63
N VAL A 5 10.57 -11.93 15.38
CA VAL A 5 9.66 -12.11 14.25
C VAL A 5 8.25 -12.17 14.82
N VAL A 6 7.39 -11.28 14.37
CA VAL A 6 5.98 -11.24 14.74
C VAL A 6 5.12 -11.14 13.49
N ILE A 7 4.12 -12.00 13.39
CA ILE A 7 3.04 -11.84 12.40
C ILE A 7 1.77 -11.46 13.16
N LYS A 8 1.15 -10.35 12.75
CA LYS A 8 -0.16 -9.93 13.25
C LYS A 8 -1.19 -10.11 12.14
N ILE A 9 -2.19 -10.93 12.37
CA ILE A 9 -3.29 -11.21 11.44
C ILE A 9 -4.50 -10.40 11.93
N VAL A 10 -5.03 -9.53 11.10
CA VAL A 10 -6.14 -8.62 11.44
C VAL A 10 -7.32 -8.92 10.50
N ASP A 11 -8.51 -9.08 11.07
CA ASP A 11 -9.76 -9.26 10.32
C ASP A 11 -10.37 -7.91 9.86
N SER A 12 -11.51 -7.97 9.16
CA SER A 12 -12.25 -6.79 8.70
C SER A 12 -12.79 -5.94 9.85
N ASP A 13 -12.99 -6.53 11.02
CA ASP A 13 -13.59 -5.87 12.19
C ASP A 13 -12.51 -5.23 13.09
N GLY A 14 -11.23 -5.41 12.74
CA GLY A 14 -10.09 -4.88 13.48
C GLY A 14 -9.61 -5.79 14.61
N ASN A 15 -10.20 -6.98 14.79
CA ASN A 15 -9.68 -7.96 15.74
C ASN A 15 -8.37 -8.55 15.23
N ALA A 16 -7.48 -8.94 16.12
CA ALA A 16 -6.15 -9.38 15.73
C ALA A 16 -5.67 -10.57 16.53
N ILE A 17 -4.92 -11.46 15.87
CA ILE A 17 -4.12 -12.50 16.50
C ILE A 17 -2.64 -12.24 16.19
N GLU A 18 -1.79 -12.35 17.21
CA GLU A 18 -0.35 -12.21 17.06
C GLU A 18 0.35 -13.55 17.21
N VAL A 19 1.26 -13.82 16.28
CA VAL A 19 2.06 -15.05 16.22
C VAL A 19 3.54 -14.66 16.22
N GLY A 20 4.34 -15.27 17.07
CA GLY A 20 5.78 -14.99 17.07
C GLY A 20 6.50 -15.27 18.37
N THR A 21 7.68 -14.69 18.48
CA THR A 21 8.52 -14.84 19.68
C THR A 21 7.87 -14.21 20.90
N GLY A 22 7.69 -14.99 21.96
CA GLY A 22 7.09 -14.50 23.21
C GLY A 22 5.56 -14.33 23.16
N LYS A 23 4.91 -14.81 22.10
CA LYS A 23 3.46 -14.81 21.95
C LYS A 23 2.87 -16.18 22.34
N GLU A 24 1.56 -16.21 22.56
CA GLU A 24 0.81 -17.44 22.83
C GLU A 24 0.97 -18.45 21.69
N TRP A 25 1.01 -17.97 20.47
CA TRP A 25 1.29 -18.73 19.26
C TRP A 25 2.71 -18.46 18.77
N ALA A 26 3.59 -19.45 18.81
CA ALA A 26 4.94 -19.35 18.28
C ALA A 26 5.07 -20.04 16.92
N PHE A 27 6.11 -19.69 16.17
CA PHE A 27 6.43 -20.40 14.92
C PHE A 27 6.89 -21.82 15.21
N GLN A 28 6.44 -22.76 14.41
CA GLN A 28 6.97 -24.12 14.45
C GLN A 28 8.44 -24.10 14.02
N ARG A 29 9.29 -24.84 14.77
CA ARG A 29 10.72 -24.90 14.51
C ARG A 29 11.01 -25.33 13.08
N GLY A 30 11.88 -24.58 12.39
CA GLY A 30 12.28 -24.83 11.00
C GLY A 30 11.25 -24.41 9.94
N LYS A 31 10.13 -23.82 10.35
CA LYS A 31 9.07 -23.33 9.46
C LYS A 31 8.74 -21.87 9.75
N GLY A 32 9.70 -20.99 9.50
CA GLY A 32 9.55 -19.56 9.77
C GLY A 32 8.90 -18.81 8.60
N LEU A 33 9.51 -17.69 8.23
CA LEU A 33 9.01 -16.77 7.21
C LEU A 33 9.45 -17.12 5.78
N SER A 34 9.81 -18.38 5.48
CA SER A 34 10.36 -18.77 4.17
C SER A 34 9.49 -18.31 3.00
N ASP A 35 8.18 -18.48 3.13
CA ASP A 35 7.24 -18.10 2.07
C ASP A 35 7.09 -16.58 1.90
N PHE A 36 7.46 -15.79 2.90
CA PHE A 36 7.49 -14.33 2.85
C PHE A 36 8.83 -13.77 2.36
N ALA A 37 9.88 -14.60 2.37
CA ALA A 37 11.22 -14.26 1.91
C ALA A 37 11.52 -14.78 0.49
N THR A 38 10.52 -15.25 -0.23
CA THR A 38 10.65 -15.77 -1.58
C THR A 38 9.68 -15.07 -2.52
N PHE A 39 10.00 -15.06 -3.81
CA PHE A 39 9.09 -14.66 -4.88
C PHE A 39 9.18 -15.66 -6.03
N SER A 40 8.15 -15.73 -6.83
CA SER A 40 8.12 -16.49 -8.08
C SER A 40 7.38 -15.70 -9.13
N GLY A 41 7.90 -15.68 -10.34
CA GLY A 41 7.30 -15.00 -11.47
C GLY A 41 7.09 -15.96 -12.62
N THR A 42 6.30 -15.54 -13.60
CA THR A 42 6.13 -16.19 -14.89
C THR A 42 6.88 -15.37 -15.93
N ILE A 43 7.64 -16.04 -16.77
CA ILE A 43 8.33 -15.47 -17.92
C ILE A 43 7.61 -16.01 -19.14
N GLU A 44 7.16 -15.12 -20.02
CA GLU A 44 6.55 -15.47 -21.30
C GLU A 44 7.61 -15.19 -22.38
N ASP A 45 8.03 -16.25 -23.07
CA ASP A 45 9.08 -16.20 -24.09
C ASP A 45 8.51 -16.55 -25.46
N SER A 46 9.08 -15.95 -26.51
CA SER A 46 8.89 -16.37 -27.89
C SER A 46 10.19 -16.95 -28.46
N ASP A 47 10.06 -18.01 -29.23
CA ASP A 47 11.21 -18.66 -29.90
C ASP A 47 11.82 -17.73 -30.95
N ASN A 48 13.13 -17.70 -30.99
CA ASN A 48 13.86 -16.96 -32.01
C ASN A 48 14.17 -17.88 -33.20
N TYR A 49 13.39 -17.78 -34.26
CA TYR A 49 13.50 -18.68 -35.44
C TYR A 49 14.83 -18.58 -36.19
N ALA A 50 15.60 -17.53 -35.99
CA ALA A 50 16.82 -17.23 -36.76
C ALA A 50 18.11 -17.44 -35.98
N ARG A 51 18.06 -17.59 -34.66
CA ARG A 51 19.23 -17.73 -33.77
C ARG A 51 18.88 -18.58 -32.56
N ASP A 52 19.89 -19.16 -31.93
CA ASP A 52 19.70 -19.84 -30.62
C ASP A 52 19.25 -18.87 -29.57
N GLY A 53 18.26 -19.28 -28.76
CA GLY A 53 17.69 -18.48 -27.66
C GLY A 53 16.25 -18.06 -27.88
N SER A 54 15.65 -17.47 -26.86
CA SER A 54 14.30 -16.94 -26.85
C SER A 54 14.30 -15.42 -26.60
N ASN A 55 13.24 -14.74 -27.02
CA ASN A 55 12.98 -13.37 -26.66
C ASN A 55 11.97 -13.35 -25.51
N THR A 56 12.31 -12.72 -24.40
CA THR A 56 11.37 -12.52 -23.29
C THR A 56 10.38 -11.44 -23.66
N GLU A 57 9.09 -11.79 -23.71
CA GLU A 57 8.00 -10.88 -24.05
C GLU A 57 7.42 -10.22 -22.80
N ASN A 58 7.25 -11.00 -21.73
CA ASN A 58 6.64 -10.51 -20.51
C ASN A 58 7.23 -11.19 -19.27
N VAL A 59 7.40 -10.43 -18.20
CA VAL A 59 7.82 -10.91 -16.88
C VAL A 59 6.87 -10.37 -15.84
N ARG A 60 6.14 -11.23 -15.14
CA ARG A 60 5.21 -10.82 -14.09
C ARG A 60 5.29 -11.70 -12.86
N LEU A 61 5.06 -11.10 -11.69
CA LEU A 61 4.88 -11.86 -10.46
C LEU A 61 3.46 -12.41 -10.41
N SER A 62 3.35 -13.71 -10.09
CA SER A 62 2.07 -14.37 -9.91
C SER A 62 1.54 -14.15 -8.49
N ALA A 63 0.20 -14.21 -8.35
CA ALA A 63 -0.44 -14.31 -7.04
C ALA A 63 0.18 -15.47 -6.25
N LYS A 64 0.34 -15.30 -4.93
CA LYS A 64 1.16 -16.21 -4.12
C LYS A 64 0.42 -16.79 -2.94
N ASP A 65 0.61 -18.08 -2.73
CA ASP A 65 0.23 -18.74 -1.48
C ASP A 65 1.36 -18.63 -0.47
N ARG A 66 1.03 -18.22 0.75
CA ARG A 66 1.97 -18.13 1.85
C ARG A 66 1.45 -18.91 3.05
N THR A 67 2.28 -19.77 3.58
CA THR A 67 1.93 -20.68 4.67
C THR A 67 2.61 -20.27 5.96
N ILE A 68 1.84 -20.20 7.03
CA ILE A 68 2.29 -19.93 8.39
C ILE A 68 2.06 -21.20 9.22
N SER A 69 3.13 -21.80 9.75
CA SER A 69 3.05 -22.95 10.61
C SER A 69 3.38 -22.56 12.05
N ILE A 70 2.45 -22.75 12.94
CA ILE A 70 2.48 -22.27 14.33
C ILE A 70 2.20 -23.38 15.32
N ILE A 71 2.62 -23.15 16.55
CA ILE A 71 2.43 -24.03 17.69
C ILE A 71 1.96 -23.20 18.88
N HIS A 72 0.99 -23.72 19.62
CA HIS A 72 0.55 -23.13 20.88
C HIS A 72 1.61 -23.32 21.96
N THR A 73 1.96 -22.27 22.70
CA THR A 73 3.05 -22.29 23.68
C THR A 73 2.59 -22.53 25.12
N MET A 74 1.27 -22.38 25.39
CA MET A 74 0.68 -22.52 26.71
C MET A 74 -0.19 -23.77 26.79
N PRO A 75 0.37 -24.92 27.18
CA PRO A 75 -0.34 -26.23 27.09
C PRO A 75 -1.55 -26.38 28.02
N TRP A 76 -1.64 -25.59 29.09
CA TRP A 76 -2.72 -25.71 30.09
C TRP A 76 -4.01 -24.98 29.71
N ASP A 77 -4.01 -24.13 28.70
CA ASP A 77 -5.20 -23.37 28.26
C ASP A 77 -5.53 -23.61 26.79
N CYS A 78 -5.23 -24.81 26.30
CA CYS A 78 -5.30 -25.12 24.88
C CYS A 78 -6.72 -25.05 24.29
N ASN A 79 -7.75 -25.39 25.11
CA ASN A 79 -9.12 -25.42 24.59
C ASN A 79 -9.69 -24.00 24.36
N ALA A 80 -9.53 -23.09 25.33
CA ALA A 80 -9.99 -21.71 25.19
C ALA A 80 -9.27 -21.00 24.03
N SER A 81 -7.96 -21.14 23.94
CA SER A 81 -7.15 -20.61 22.85
C SER A 81 -7.54 -21.21 21.49
N ARG A 82 -7.89 -22.50 21.45
CA ARG A 82 -8.38 -23.17 20.25
C ARG A 82 -9.71 -22.58 19.78
N GLU A 83 -10.66 -22.41 20.69
CA GLU A 83 -11.97 -21.83 20.37
C GLU A 83 -11.82 -20.39 19.86
N GLN A 84 -11.02 -19.57 20.54
CA GLN A 84 -10.72 -18.21 20.11
C GLN A 84 -10.08 -18.21 18.72
N PHE A 85 -9.09 -19.06 18.49
CA PHE A 85 -8.38 -19.15 17.23
C PHE A 85 -9.28 -19.61 16.08
N THR A 86 -10.11 -20.62 16.29
CA THR A 86 -11.03 -21.14 15.28
C THR A 86 -12.21 -20.21 15.01
N SER A 87 -12.68 -19.45 16.01
CA SER A 87 -13.72 -18.45 15.81
C SER A 87 -13.25 -17.23 15.04
N PHE A 88 -11.98 -16.85 15.22
CA PHE A 88 -11.36 -15.74 14.50
C PHE A 88 -11.06 -16.08 13.03
N LEU A 89 -10.52 -17.29 12.77
CA LEU A 89 -10.08 -17.69 11.42
C LEU A 89 -11.22 -18.34 10.64
N ARG A 90 -11.79 -17.57 9.72
CA ARG A 90 -12.91 -18.01 8.89
C ARG A 90 -12.43 -18.36 7.47
N TYR A 91 -12.97 -19.43 6.90
CA TYR A 91 -12.73 -19.82 5.52
C TYR A 91 -13.13 -18.68 4.56
N ASN A 92 -12.28 -18.43 3.58
CA ASN A 92 -12.47 -17.42 2.54
C ASN A 92 -12.58 -15.97 3.03
N ALA A 93 -12.32 -15.69 4.31
CA ALA A 93 -12.25 -14.33 4.82
C ALA A 93 -10.94 -13.64 4.41
N LEU A 94 -11.00 -12.33 4.23
CA LEU A 94 -9.87 -11.47 3.90
C LEU A 94 -9.24 -10.96 5.20
N TYR A 95 -7.92 -11.06 5.28
CA TYR A 95 -7.13 -10.62 6.42
C TYR A 95 -6.01 -9.69 5.98
N LYS A 96 -5.71 -8.69 6.80
CA LYS A 96 -4.45 -7.95 6.71
C LYS A 96 -3.40 -8.67 7.55
N VAL A 97 -2.36 -9.14 6.89
CA VAL A 97 -1.25 -9.86 7.51
C VAL A 97 -0.06 -8.93 7.60
N TYR A 98 0.25 -8.49 8.81
CA TYR A 98 1.41 -7.65 9.11
C TYR A 98 2.57 -8.54 9.54
N ILE A 99 3.72 -8.34 8.96
CA ILE A 99 4.94 -9.10 9.25
C ILE A 99 6.00 -8.12 9.75
N THR A 100 6.42 -8.29 10.99
CA THR A 100 7.52 -7.53 11.59
C THR A 100 8.76 -8.41 11.65
N TYR A 101 9.83 -7.97 11.01
CA TYR A 101 11.11 -8.65 10.99
C TYR A 101 12.25 -7.63 11.03
N MET A 102 13.21 -7.80 11.93
CA MET A 102 14.35 -6.89 12.12
C MET A 102 13.96 -5.40 12.24
N GLY A 103 12.87 -5.11 12.96
CA GLY A 103 12.38 -3.75 13.17
C GLY A 103 11.65 -3.12 11.99
N ARG A 104 11.44 -3.86 10.90
CA ARG A 104 10.65 -3.43 9.75
C ARG A 104 9.33 -4.17 9.74
N THR A 105 8.25 -3.44 9.52
CA THR A 105 6.91 -4.03 9.37
C THR A 105 6.43 -3.82 7.94
N ARG A 106 5.95 -4.90 7.35
CA ARG A 106 5.30 -4.91 6.03
C ARG A 106 3.98 -5.63 6.15
N TRP A 107 3.04 -5.35 5.28
CA TRP A 107 1.73 -5.99 5.30
C TRP A 107 1.27 -6.36 3.90
N ALA A 108 0.35 -7.30 3.81
CA ALA A 108 -0.38 -7.63 2.60
C ALA A 108 -1.78 -8.13 2.95
N GLU A 109 -2.72 -7.99 2.04
CA GLU A 109 -4.03 -8.61 2.14
C GLU A 109 -3.98 -10.03 1.60
N GLY A 110 -4.43 -10.98 2.41
CA GLY A 110 -4.49 -12.38 2.06
C GLY A 110 -5.82 -13.01 2.44
N ARG A 111 -6.31 -13.89 1.58
CA ARG A 111 -7.52 -14.67 1.80
C ARG A 111 -7.17 -16.02 2.39
N LEU A 112 -7.70 -16.32 3.59
CA LEU A 112 -7.49 -17.63 4.22
C LEU A 112 -8.31 -18.68 3.48
N TYR A 113 -7.65 -19.63 2.83
CA TYR A 113 -8.36 -20.70 2.12
C TYR A 113 -8.02 -22.11 2.61
N LYS A 114 -6.96 -22.27 3.41
CA LYS A 114 -6.60 -23.57 3.98
C LYS A 114 -6.13 -23.40 5.41
N MET A 115 -6.71 -24.16 6.29
CA MET A 115 -6.32 -24.29 7.70
C MET A 115 -6.26 -25.77 8.07
N LYS A 116 -5.20 -26.16 8.73
CA LYS A 116 -5.05 -27.49 9.32
C LYS A 116 -4.66 -27.33 10.78
N LEU A 117 -5.51 -27.85 11.66
CA LEU A 117 -5.19 -28.04 13.07
C LEU A 117 -4.74 -29.47 13.26
N SER A 118 -3.65 -29.69 13.97
CA SER A 118 -3.19 -31.02 14.35
C SER A 118 -2.85 -31.03 15.82
N GLU A 119 -3.36 -32.03 16.51
CA GLU A 119 -3.03 -32.37 17.89
C GLU A 119 -2.01 -33.51 17.88
N ASP A 120 -0.99 -33.39 18.70
CA ASP A 120 -0.06 -34.50 18.90
C ASP A 120 -0.62 -35.37 20.02
N THR A 121 -1.08 -36.57 19.69
CA THR A 121 -1.70 -37.50 20.65
C THR A 121 -0.74 -38.05 21.69
N GLN A 122 0.57 -37.89 21.52
CA GLN A 122 1.59 -38.33 22.48
C GLN A 122 1.90 -37.27 23.54
N ILE A 123 1.59 -36.01 23.27
CA ILE A 123 1.78 -34.89 24.19
C ILE A 123 0.42 -34.20 24.31
N ASP A 124 -0.34 -34.56 25.30
CA ASP A 124 -1.74 -34.19 25.52
C ASP A 124 -2.13 -32.71 25.40
N LYS A 125 -1.22 -31.83 24.98
CA LYS A 125 -1.41 -30.39 25.12
C LYS A 125 -0.73 -29.54 24.03
N LEU A 126 -0.20 -30.15 22.98
CA LEU A 126 0.47 -29.41 21.91
C LEU A 126 -0.45 -29.26 20.70
N MET A 127 -1.01 -28.06 20.51
CA MET A 127 -1.78 -27.74 19.31
C MET A 127 -0.87 -27.10 18.27
N LYS A 128 -0.84 -27.67 17.06
CA LYS A 128 -0.18 -27.13 15.90
C LYS A 128 -1.22 -26.65 14.90
N ALA A 129 -0.97 -25.51 14.29
CA ALA A 129 -1.81 -25.02 13.20
C ALA A 129 -0.96 -24.66 11.99
N THR A 130 -1.52 -24.93 10.82
CA THR A 130 -0.95 -24.50 9.55
C THR A 130 -2.00 -23.70 8.82
N LEU A 131 -1.71 -22.45 8.53
CA LEU A 131 -2.58 -21.49 7.86
C LEU A 131 -2.00 -21.19 6.49
N THR A 132 -2.80 -21.28 5.43
CA THR A 132 -2.37 -20.87 4.10
C THR A 132 -3.30 -19.77 3.59
N PHE A 133 -2.68 -18.65 3.29
CA PHE A 133 -3.32 -17.48 2.73
C PHE A 133 -2.96 -17.34 1.25
N ARG A 134 -3.95 -17.03 0.44
CA ARG A 134 -3.77 -16.60 -0.94
C ARG A 134 -3.66 -15.10 -0.99
N PHE A 135 -2.54 -14.61 -1.50
CA PHE A 135 -2.28 -13.20 -1.75
C PHE A 135 -2.42 -12.94 -3.25
N ASP A 136 -3.50 -12.25 -3.63
CA ASP A 136 -3.74 -11.90 -5.04
C ASP A 136 -2.74 -10.85 -5.50
N ASN A 137 -2.41 -9.89 -4.62
CA ASN A 137 -1.26 -9.00 -4.81
C ASN A 137 0.00 -9.68 -4.24
N PRO A 138 1.01 -9.99 -5.08
CA PRO A 138 2.21 -10.70 -4.63
C PRO A 138 3.14 -9.84 -3.75
N TYR A 139 2.96 -8.53 -3.75
CA TYR A 139 3.80 -7.59 -3.03
C TYR A 139 3.43 -7.46 -1.55
N LEU A 140 4.44 -7.13 -0.75
CA LEU A 140 4.28 -6.65 0.62
C LEU A 140 4.32 -5.13 0.61
N MET A 141 3.39 -4.48 1.29
CA MET A 141 3.28 -3.03 1.35
C MET A 141 3.93 -2.47 2.62
N SER A 142 4.43 -1.24 2.55
CA SER A 142 4.87 -0.51 3.75
C SER A 142 3.68 -0.20 4.66
N VAL A 143 3.94 -0.11 5.98
CA VAL A 143 2.93 0.34 6.94
C VAL A 143 2.76 1.85 6.90
N ASP A 144 3.86 2.55 6.61
CA ASP A 144 3.86 4.00 6.49
C ASP A 144 3.34 4.36 5.10
N ASP A 145 2.14 4.93 5.06
CA ASP A 145 1.63 5.57 3.86
C ASP A 145 2.47 6.82 3.60
N PHE A 146 3.12 6.87 2.45
CA PHE A 146 3.78 8.08 2.04
C PHE A 146 2.72 9.07 1.57
N GLY A 147 2.42 10.06 2.42
CA GLY A 147 1.53 11.17 2.09
C GLY A 147 2.33 12.45 1.92
N LYS A 148 2.26 13.10 0.76
CA LYS A 148 2.88 14.39 0.50
C LYS A 148 1.85 15.38 -0.03
N ASN A 149 1.69 16.50 0.65
CA ASN A 149 0.98 17.64 0.11
C ASN A 149 1.91 18.39 -0.84
N ILE A 150 1.53 18.49 -2.11
CA ILE A 150 2.32 19.13 -3.17
C ILE A 150 2.04 20.63 -3.21
N ALA A 151 0.82 21.04 -2.85
CA ALA A 151 0.43 22.42 -2.76
C ALA A 151 0.09 22.75 -1.30
N SER A 152 0.94 23.44 -0.57
CA SER A 152 0.69 23.80 0.83
C SER A 152 1.16 25.19 1.17
N VAL A 153 0.44 25.80 2.10
CA VAL A 153 0.87 26.99 2.80
C VAL A 153 1.94 26.61 3.81
N THR A 154 3.18 27.01 3.59
CA THR A 154 4.23 26.86 4.59
C THR A 154 4.13 28.00 5.59
N ALA A 155 3.76 27.70 6.85
CA ALA A 155 3.76 28.69 7.91
C ALA A 155 5.19 29.21 8.15
N GLY A 156 5.43 30.48 7.89
CA GLY A 156 6.73 31.13 8.09
C GLY A 156 7.04 31.54 9.53
N ILE A 157 6.17 31.20 10.50
CA ILE A 157 6.27 31.66 11.88
C ILE A 157 6.24 30.49 12.86
N GLY A 158 7.32 30.38 13.66
CA GLY A 158 7.39 29.51 14.84
C GLY A 158 7.31 30.31 16.14
N PHE A 159 6.72 29.76 17.21
CA PHE A 159 6.76 30.34 18.55
C PHE A 159 8.09 29.97 19.24
N PRO A 160 8.66 30.88 20.06
CA PRO A 160 8.17 32.21 20.50
C PRO A 160 8.45 33.33 19.50
N TRP A 161 7.53 34.29 19.45
CA TRP A 161 7.51 35.40 18.51
C TRP A 161 8.25 36.60 19.07
N LEU A 162 9.33 37.00 18.45
CA LEU A 162 10.04 38.25 18.73
C LEU A 162 9.89 39.17 17.51
N VAL A 163 8.98 40.14 17.62
CA VAL A 163 8.81 41.22 16.62
C VAL A 163 9.76 42.33 16.93
N GLN A 164 10.75 42.56 16.10
CA GLN A 164 11.57 43.79 16.15
C GLN A 164 10.85 44.89 15.39
N ALA A 165 10.75 46.05 16.01
CA ALA A 165 10.15 47.24 15.42
C ALA A 165 10.86 47.62 14.10
N HIS A 166 10.07 47.91 13.05
CA HIS A 166 10.51 48.28 11.70
C HIS A 166 11.06 47.15 10.80
N ARG A 167 10.71 45.90 11.07
CA ARG A 167 10.99 44.79 10.14
C ARG A 167 9.68 44.15 9.69
N GLU A 168 9.47 44.04 8.38
CA GLU A 168 8.38 43.24 7.83
C GLU A 168 8.65 41.79 8.15
N VAL A 169 7.74 41.12 8.85
CA VAL A 169 7.82 39.71 9.18
C VAL A 169 6.84 38.99 8.26
N PRO A 170 7.31 38.16 7.31
CA PRO A 170 6.42 37.39 6.44
C PRO A 170 5.66 36.38 7.30
N VAL A 171 4.34 36.44 7.27
CA VAL A 171 3.43 35.61 8.08
C VAL A 171 3.30 34.18 7.54
N GLY A 172 3.61 33.97 6.27
CA GLY A 172 3.64 32.70 5.60
C GLY A 172 4.06 32.83 4.14
N TYR A 173 4.52 31.75 3.56
CA TYR A 173 4.77 31.68 2.14
C TYR A 173 3.82 30.64 1.56
N PHE A 174 3.10 31.01 0.50
CA PHE A 174 2.45 30.03 -0.37
C PHE A 174 3.54 29.39 -1.21
N ASN A 175 3.74 28.09 -1.05
CA ASN A 175 4.62 27.36 -1.94
C ASN A 175 3.79 26.85 -3.11
N PHE A 176 3.88 27.55 -4.23
CA PHE A 176 3.24 27.17 -5.49
C PHE A 176 4.19 26.34 -6.34
N ASP A 177 4.95 25.45 -5.76
CA ASP A 177 5.70 24.47 -6.53
C ASP A 177 4.70 23.57 -7.25
N ARG A 178 4.39 23.92 -8.53
CA ARG A 178 3.46 23.17 -9.38
C ARG A 178 3.99 21.79 -9.74
N ALA A 179 5.23 21.49 -9.38
CA ALA A 179 5.87 20.21 -9.58
C ALA A 179 6.71 19.83 -8.37
N VAL A 180 6.57 18.61 -7.88
CA VAL A 180 7.31 18.08 -6.75
C VAL A 180 7.88 16.72 -7.08
N ASP A 181 9.12 16.50 -6.66
CA ASP A 181 9.77 15.21 -6.76
C ASP A 181 9.36 14.28 -5.60
N ILE A 182 8.91 13.09 -5.96
CA ILE A 182 8.56 12.00 -5.05
C ILE A 182 9.49 10.83 -5.32
N VAL A 183 10.05 10.22 -4.27
CA VAL A 183 10.93 9.06 -4.41
C VAL A 183 10.18 7.79 -3.99
N ASN A 184 10.02 6.87 -4.93
CA ASN A 184 9.60 5.50 -4.65
C ASN A 184 10.85 4.63 -4.43
N ASP A 185 11.17 4.35 -3.18
CA ASP A 185 12.29 3.47 -2.77
C ASP A 185 11.85 2.02 -2.52
N GLY A 186 10.65 1.65 -2.97
CA GLY A 186 10.18 0.27 -3.03
C GLY A 186 10.91 -0.56 -4.10
N ASP A 187 10.59 -1.85 -4.18
CA ASP A 187 11.17 -2.77 -5.17
C ASP A 187 10.43 -2.74 -6.50
N SER A 188 9.22 -2.22 -6.51
CA SER A 188 8.31 -2.22 -7.66
C SER A 188 7.67 -0.86 -7.90
N ILE A 189 6.98 -0.75 -9.02
CA ILE A 189 6.08 0.35 -9.35
C ILE A 189 5.01 0.46 -8.26
N ALA A 190 4.66 1.68 -7.86
CA ALA A 190 3.58 1.95 -6.94
C ALA A 190 2.48 2.76 -7.62
N TYR A 191 1.23 2.45 -7.33
CA TYR A 191 0.07 3.14 -7.87
C TYR A 191 -0.49 4.10 -6.82
N PRO A 192 -0.44 5.43 -7.08
CA PRO A 192 -0.87 6.42 -6.10
C PRO A 192 -2.38 6.60 -6.04
N VAL A 193 -2.84 7.09 -4.90
CA VAL A 193 -4.13 7.77 -4.76
C VAL A 193 -3.85 9.26 -4.69
N ILE A 194 -4.40 10.03 -5.63
CA ILE A 194 -4.24 11.47 -5.69
C ILE A 194 -5.55 12.14 -5.33
N ARG A 195 -5.51 13.05 -4.37
CA ARG A 195 -6.65 13.88 -3.98
C ARG A 195 -6.37 15.31 -4.38
N VAL A 196 -7.29 15.88 -5.14
CA VAL A 196 -7.25 17.26 -5.60
C VAL A 196 -8.44 17.98 -4.98
N ARG A 197 -8.17 18.97 -4.14
CA ARG A 197 -9.20 19.79 -3.49
C ARG A 197 -9.18 21.19 -4.07
N ALA A 198 -10.33 21.75 -4.38
CA ALA A 198 -10.48 23.11 -4.84
C ALA A 198 -10.72 24.06 -3.66
N THR A 199 -9.91 25.11 -3.50
CA THR A 199 -10.12 26.19 -2.50
C THR A 199 -11.03 27.28 -3.03
N ASP A 200 -11.14 27.42 -4.34
CA ASP A 200 -12.08 28.24 -5.10
C ASP A 200 -12.35 27.57 -6.46
N ASN A 201 -13.01 28.23 -7.40
CA ASN A 201 -13.36 27.67 -8.70
C ASN A 201 -12.12 27.26 -9.51
N VAL A 202 -12.08 26.00 -9.94
CA VAL A 202 -11.00 25.43 -10.75
C VAL A 202 -11.58 24.84 -12.03
N THR A 203 -11.12 25.30 -13.18
CA THR A 203 -11.61 24.82 -14.49
C THR A 203 -10.61 23.85 -15.09
N LYS A 204 -11.10 22.65 -15.42
CA LYS A 204 -10.35 21.57 -16.08
C LYS A 204 -9.00 21.28 -15.43
N PRO A 205 -8.98 20.85 -14.16
CA PRO A 205 -7.76 20.46 -13.49
C PRO A 205 -7.08 19.30 -14.22
N ILE A 206 -5.75 19.34 -14.25
CA ILE A 206 -4.89 18.30 -14.81
C ILE A 206 -3.85 17.89 -13.78
N VAL A 207 -3.63 16.59 -13.62
CA VAL A 207 -2.56 16.02 -12.81
C VAL A 207 -1.64 15.22 -13.70
N ARG A 208 -0.34 15.33 -13.48
CA ARG A 208 0.70 14.60 -14.21
C ARG A 208 1.60 13.83 -13.27
N ILE A 209 1.99 12.65 -13.66
CA ILE A 209 3.07 11.87 -13.05
C ILE A 209 4.02 11.48 -14.17
N ASN A 210 5.26 11.97 -14.14
CA ASN A 210 6.23 11.76 -15.20
C ASN A 210 5.62 12.14 -16.58
N ASP A 211 5.46 11.17 -17.48
CA ASP A 211 4.86 11.36 -18.82
C ASP A 211 3.34 11.10 -18.83
N GLY A 212 2.79 10.48 -17.77
CA GLY A 212 1.36 10.22 -17.63
C GLY A 212 0.59 11.47 -17.20
N TRP A 213 -0.65 11.61 -17.65
CA TRP A 213 -1.51 12.71 -17.24
C TRP A 213 -3.00 12.37 -17.29
N VAL A 214 -3.77 13.01 -16.41
CA VAL A 214 -5.23 12.93 -16.38
C VAL A 214 -5.81 14.33 -16.25
N ARG A 215 -6.78 14.67 -17.11
CA ARG A 215 -7.53 15.92 -17.08
C ARG A 215 -9.00 15.66 -16.85
N LEU A 216 -9.61 16.37 -15.93
CA LEU A 216 -11.06 16.42 -15.78
C LEU A 216 -11.63 17.55 -16.65
N ASN A 217 -12.50 17.25 -17.63
CA ASN A 217 -13.17 18.23 -18.47
C ASN A 217 -14.43 18.80 -17.78
N SER A 218 -14.28 19.29 -16.56
CA SER A 218 -15.34 19.90 -15.76
C SER A 218 -14.74 20.99 -14.87
N THR A 219 -15.60 21.86 -14.35
CA THR A 219 -15.23 22.83 -13.32
C THR A 219 -15.47 22.19 -11.96
N MET A 220 -14.56 22.42 -11.03
CA MET A 220 -14.70 22.13 -9.62
C MET A 220 -15.05 23.44 -8.91
N GLU A 221 -16.02 23.39 -8.01
CA GLU A 221 -16.39 24.49 -7.13
C GLU A 221 -15.56 24.45 -5.85
N LYS A 222 -15.64 25.51 -5.06
CA LYS A 222 -14.99 25.56 -3.75
C LYS A 222 -15.38 24.35 -2.89
N GLU A 223 -14.40 23.74 -2.22
CA GLU A 223 -14.49 22.55 -1.37
C GLU A 223 -14.74 21.23 -2.12
N ASP A 224 -14.84 21.25 -3.44
CA ASP A 224 -14.91 20.01 -4.23
C ASP A 224 -13.63 19.19 -4.07
N GLU A 225 -13.79 17.88 -3.94
CA GLU A 225 -12.70 16.91 -3.86
C GLU A 225 -12.74 15.94 -5.04
N LEU A 226 -11.69 15.95 -5.85
CA LEU A 226 -11.47 14.97 -6.92
C LEU A 226 -10.47 13.92 -6.42
N VAL A 227 -10.89 12.66 -6.40
CA VAL A 227 -10.06 11.52 -6.01
C VAL A 227 -9.76 10.67 -7.23
N LEU A 228 -8.47 10.57 -7.56
CA LEU A 228 -7.95 9.67 -8.60
C LEU A 228 -7.28 8.49 -7.89
N ASP A 229 -7.88 7.31 -7.95
CA ASP A 229 -7.37 6.09 -7.33
C ASP A 229 -6.85 5.13 -8.40
N PHE A 230 -5.53 5.12 -8.57
CA PHE A 230 -4.85 4.22 -9.49
C PHE A 230 -4.48 2.87 -8.84
N ASN A 231 -4.64 2.75 -7.52
CA ASN A 231 -4.43 1.49 -6.81
C ASN A 231 -5.64 0.53 -6.99
N ALA A 232 -6.80 1.06 -7.36
CA ALA A 232 -7.97 0.26 -7.72
C ALA A 232 -7.81 -0.37 -9.12
N THR A 233 -8.39 -1.56 -9.31
CA THR A 233 -8.40 -2.26 -10.61
C THR A 233 -9.86 -2.53 -11.02
N PRO A 234 -10.41 -1.86 -12.04
CA PRO A 234 -9.81 -0.75 -12.81
C PRO A 234 -9.66 0.55 -12.00
N PRO A 235 -8.80 1.48 -12.44
CA PRO A 235 -8.66 2.79 -11.81
C PRO A 235 -9.99 3.54 -11.69
N THR A 236 -10.18 4.28 -10.60
CA THR A 236 -11.41 5.04 -10.37
C THR A 236 -11.14 6.52 -10.21
N ILE A 237 -12.02 7.34 -10.79
CA ILE A 237 -11.97 8.80 -10.65
C ILE A 237 -13.31 9.28 -10.15
N ARG A 238 -13.29 9.95 -9.00
CA ARG A 238 -14.50 10.40 -8.31
C ARG A 238 -14.42 11.87 -7.93
N LEU A 239 -15.47 12.61 -8.24
CA LEU A 239 -15.68 13.96 -7.76
C LEU A 239 -16.76 13.93 -6.69
N ASN A 240 -16.42 14.35 -5.47
CA ASN A 240 -17.33 14.29 -4.31
C ASN A 240 -17.99 12.90 -4.11
N GLY A 241 -17.22 11.85 -4.38
CA GLY A 241 -17.67 10.46 -4.30
C GLY A 241 -18.40 9.92 -5.55
N GLU A 242 -18.83 10.76 -6.47
CA GLU A 242 -19.46 10.35 -7.73
C GLU A 242 -18.41 9.97 -8.78
N ASN A 243 -18.65 8.89 -9.53
CA ASN A 243 -17.77 8.47 -10.62
C ASN A 243 -17.85 9.46 -11.80
N VAL A 244 -16.72 10.08 -12.11
CA VAL A 244 -16.60 11.08 -13.19
C VAL A 244 -15.61 10.65 -14.29
N LEU A 245 -15.26 9.38 -14.37
CA LEU A 245 -14.35 8.84 -15.38
C LEU A 245 -14.78 9.24 -16.83
N GLY A 246 -16.09 9.24 -17.10
CA GLY A 246 -16.65 9.66 -18.39
C GLY A 246 -16.51 11.15 -18.69
N ARG A 247 -16.15 11.99 -17.70
CA ARG A 247 -15.88 13.43 -17.86
C ARG A 247 -14.38 13.71 -18.02
N CYS A 248 -13.53 12.70 -17.91
CA CYS A 248 -12.11 12.87 -18.17
C CYS A 248 -11.83 13.03 -19.66
N ASP A 249 -10.73 13.70 -19.97
CA ASP A 249 -10.26 13.82 -21.34
C ASP A 249 -9.97 12.42 -21.92
N ARG A 250 -10.43 12.14 -23.13
CA ARG A 250 -10.23 10.84 -23.80
C ARG A 250 -8.77 10.55 -24.14
N GLN A 251 -7.93 11.58 -24.18
CA GLN A 251 -6.50 11.45 -24.39
C GLN A 251 -5.73 11.26 -23.07
N SER A 252 -6.41 11.27 -21.93
CA SER A 252 -5.78 11.00 -20.64
C SER A 252 -5.15 9.62 -20.64
N ASN A 253 -3.91 9.55 -20.17
CA ASN A 253 -3.13 8.31 -20.12
C ASN A 253 -3.18 7.74 -18.71
N PHE A 254 -4.19 6.91 -18.43
CA PHE A 254 -4.40 6.33 -17.10
C PHE A 254 -3.37 5.26 -16.75
N ASP A 255 -2.85 4.55 -17.73
CA ASP A 255 -1.94 3.42 -17.52
C ASP A 255 -0.54 3.89 -17.10
N ASP A 256 -0.14 5.11 -17.49
CA ASP A 256 1.16 5.69 -17.14
C ASP A 256 1.11 6.53 -15.83
N MET A 257 -0.05 6.57 -15.15
CA MET A 257 -0.20 7.25 -13.86
C MET A 257 0.36 6.39 -12.72
N GLU A 258 1.64 6.09 -12.80
CA GLU A 258 2.36 5.21 -11.88
C GLU A 258 3.65 5.84 -11.37
N LEU A 259 4.08 5.43 -10.18
CA LEU A 259 5.34 5.85 -9.57
C LEU A 259 6.39 4.76 -9.80
N ILE A 260 7.25 4.97 -10.78
CA ILE A 260 8.36 4.06 -11.07
C ILE A 260 9.37 4.05 -9.91
N LYS A 261 10.21 3.03 -9.83
CA LYS A 261 11.29 2.97 -8.85
C LYS A 261 12.24 4.15 -9.02
N GLY A 262 12.51 4.84 -7.91
CA GLY A 262 13.38 6.01 -7.88
C GLY A 262 12.60 7.33 -7.90
N LYS A 263 13.13 8.32 -8.59
CA LYS A 263 12.61 9.67 -8.64
C LYS A 263 11.44 9.77 -9.63
N ASN A 264 10.35 10.35 -9.19
CA ASN A 264 9.16 10.66 -9.99
C ASN A 264 8.82 12.13 -9.80
N THR A 265 8.38 12.79 -10.88
CA THR A 265 7.91 14.17 -10.80
C THR A 265 6.39 14.17 -10.90
N VAL A 266 5.74 14.69 -9.88
CA VAL A 266 4.28 14.90 -9.86
C VAL A 266 4.01 16.38 -10.01
N SER A 267 3.15 16.74 -10.95
CA SER A 267 2.75 18.12 -11.20
C SER A 267 1.25 18.25 -11.42
N TYR A 268 0.75 19.46 -11.22
CA TYR A 268 -0.64 19.80 -11.45
C TYR A 268 -0.77 21.15 -12.15
N ASP A 269 -1.89 21.33 -12.84
CA ASP A 269 -2.25 22.57 -13.54
C ASP A 269 -3.77 22.64 -13.70
N ALA A 270 -4.29 23.76 -14.18
CA ALA A 270 -5.67 23.93 -14.57
C ALA A 270 -5.77 24.95 -15.71
N GLU A 271 -6.87 24.93 -16.46
CA GLU A 271 -7.13 25.97 -17.44
C GLU A 271 -7.37 27.35 -16.77
N GLN A 272 -8.03 27.34 -15.60
CA GLN A 272 -8.19 28.50 -14.71
C GLN A 272 -8.20 28.03 -13.26
N GLY A 273 -7.67 28.86 -12.35
CA GLY A 273 -7.67 28.57 -10.91
C GLY A 273 -6.57 27.58 -10.48
N THR A 274 -5.43 27.56 -11.16
CA THR A 274 -4.32 26.66 -10.78
C THR A 274 -3.83 26.90 -9.36
N ASP A 275 -3.83 28.14 -8.89
CA ASP A 275 -3.37 28.52 -7.55
C ASP A 275 -4.41 28.18 -6.47
N GLU A 276 -5.61 27.78 -6.87
CA GLU A 276 -6.73 27.38 -6.01
C GLU A 276 -6.82 25.85 -5.86
N ILE A 277 -5.72 25.14 -6.11
CA ILE A 277 -5.66 23.67 -6.04
C ILE A 277 -4.77 23.24 -4.89
N GLU A 278 -5.29 22.35 -4.04
CA GLU A 278 -4.50 21.55 -3.11
C GLU A 278 -4.38 20.13 -3.64
N VAL A 279 -3.16 19.58 -3.72
CA VAL A 279 -2.92 18.23 -4.22
C VAL A 279 -2.20 17.39 -3.18
N PHE A 280 -2.79 16.25 -2.84
CA PHE A 280 -2.23 15.25 -1.93
C PHE A 280 -1.97 13.97 -2.69
N VAL A 281 -0.77 13.44 -2.59
CA VAL A 281 -0.39 12.16 -3.18
C VAL A 281 -0.08 11.17 -2.07
N VAL A 282 -0.79 10.05 -2.08
CA VAL A 282 -0.62 8.96 -1.11
C VAL A 282 -0.32 7.68 -1.87
N PHE A 283 0.70 6.95 -1.45
CA PHE A 283 0.99 5.64 -2.01
C PHE A 283 1.69 4.74 -1.00
N ASN A 284 1.56 3.43 -1.18
CA ASN A 284 2.28 2.42 -0.43
C ASN A 284 3.48 1.93 -1.25
N LYS A 285 4.65 1.89 -0.63
CA LYS A 285 5.82 1.27 -1.23
C LYS A 285 5.62 -0.23 -1.30
N MET A 286 5.93 -0.83 -2.44
CA MET A 286 5.77 -2.25 -2.69
C MET A 286 7.10 -2.98 -2.65
N TYR A 287 7.12 -4.14 -1.97
CA TYR A 287 8.31 -4.98 -1.77
C TYR A 287 8.02 -6.41 -2.17
N THR A 288 8.97 -7.05 -2.83
CA THR A 288 8.83 -8.45 -3.27
C THR A 288 9.02 -9.44 -2.14
N ILE A 289 9.86 -9.11 -1.17
CA ILE A 289 10.19 -9.93 0.00
C ILE A 289 10.17 -9.09 1.28
N ILE A 290 10.22 -9.75 2.45
CA ILE A 290 10.27 -9.11 3.77
C ILE A 290 11.66 -8.54 4.08
#